data_59c2526868236e649982e81266df4dbc
#
_entry.id   59c2526868236e649982e81266df4dbc
#
_cell.length_a   1.000
_cell.length_b   1.000
_cell.length_c   1.000
_cell.angle_alpha   90.00
_cell.angle_beta   90.00
_cell.angle_gamma   90.00
#
_symmetry.space_group_name_H-M   'P 1'
#
loop_
_entity.id
_entity.type
_entity.pdbx_description
1 polymer ?
#
loop_
_entity_poly.entity_id
_entity_poly.type
_entity_poly.pdbx_seq_one_letter_code
_entity_poly.pdbx_strand_id
1 'polypeptide(L)'
;MRSATTCPAHCCVPATGSRADVTAVDIARPLSSKGRQTRQSIEDAGRKLFAERGFHGTTLADITSAAGRSPASFYRYFTDKEDLLAALAESFLREVVDLPKIPDDSDFFVSAVGLYWDMFKPNIGIMVAVDQLAATESRFARLQKRFRQFGTDIVGASVRRAKQQGYAADLDADHIALAIALLFERFTSVSLSEGLSDEAAIATLSTIWKKTLYGRAKEN
;
A
#
# COMPACT_ATOMS: atom_id res chain seq x y z
N MET A 1 2.11 23.40 -70.27
CA MET A 1 3.48 23.83 -70.49
C MET A 1 4.27 23.32 -69.30
N ARG A 2 4.98 22.17 -69.53
CA ARG A 2 6.41 21.99 -69.63
C ARG A 2 7.17 22.60 -68.46
N SER A 3 7.96 21.94 -67.67
CA SER A 3 9.03 21.01 -67.98
C SER A 3 9.48 20.20 -66.78
N ALA A 4 9.89 19.00 -67.05
CA ALA A 4 10.70 18.14 -66.20
C ALA A 4 12.16 18.65 -66.18
N THR A 5 12.87 18.42 -65.06
CA THR A 5 14.32 18.34 -65.01
C THR A 5 14.77 17.43 -63.88
N THR A 6 15.06 16.22 -64.26
CA THR A 6 16.26 15.40 -64.14
C THR A 6 17.06 15.41 -62.85
N CYS A 7 17.10 14.24 -62.24
CA CYS A 7 18.09 13.75 -61.25
C CYS A 7 19.49 13.65 -61.88
N PRO A 8 20.55 13.78 -61.09
CA PRO A 8 21.68 12.92 -61.31
C PRO A 8 21.99 12.02 -60.10
N ALA A 9 22.42 10.84 -60.50
CA ALA A 9 22.78 9.71 -59.70
C ALA A 9 24.13 9.89 -58.95
N HIS A 10 24.31 8.96 -58.00
CA HIS A 10 25.54 8.53 -57.36
C HIS A 10 25.97 9.26 -56.10
N CYS A 11 25.60 8.64 -54.97
CA CYS A 11 26.58 8.28 -53.94
C CYS A 11 26.02 7.07 -53.13
N CYS A 12 26.51 5.90 -53.51
CA CYS A 12 26.47 4.72 -52.67
C CYS A 12 27.35 4.95 -51.45
N VAL A 13 26.78 4.86 -50.28
CA VAL A 13 27.52 4.66 -49.02
C VAL A 13 27.12 3.30 -48.47
N PRO A 14 28.07 2.42 -48.16
CA PRO A 14 27.78 1.06 -47.74
C PRO A 14 27.17 1.03 -46.36
N ALA A 15 26.14 0.21 -46.19
CA ALA A 15 25.61 -0.19 -44.94
C ALA A 15 26.63 -1.07 -44.22
N THR A 16 27.37 -0.50 -43.27
CA THR A 16 28.08 -1.28 -42.26
C THR A 16 27.28 -1.21 -40.99
N GLY A 17 26.76 -2.33 -40.68
CA GLY A 17 26.19 -2.92 -39.52
C GLY A 17 26.49 -2.30 -38.18
N SER A 18 25.51 -2.20 -37.43
CA SER A 18 25.46 -2.76 -36.10
C SER A 18 23.99 -2.79 -35.70
N ARG A 19 23.41 -3.96 -35.85
CA ARG A 19 22.25 -4.29 -35.01
C ARG A 19 22.72 -4.17 -33.58
N ALA A 20 22.45 -3.03 -32.95
CA ALA A 20 22.38 -2.97 -31.52
C ALA A 20 21.20 -3.88 -31.15
N ASP A 21 21.53 -5.07 -30.66
CA ASP A 21 20.66 -5.95 -29.92
C ASP A 21 19.98 -5.09 -28.84
N VAL A 22 18.72 -4.78 -29.08
CA VAL A 22 17.82 -4.39 -27.99
C VAL A 22 17.64 -5.68 -27.20
N THR A 23 18.51 -5.84 -26.21
CA THR A 23 18.44 -6.93 -25.26
C THR A 23 17.03 -7.01 -24.71
N ALA A 24 16.41 -8.15 -25.02
CA ALA A 24 15.13 -8.56 -24.48
C ALA A 24 15.06 -8.17 -23.00
N VAL A 25 14.00 -7.45 -22.64
CA VAL A 25 13.57 -7.30 -21.25
C VAL A 25 13.62 -8.68 -20.62
N ASP A 26 14.52 -8.86 -19.69
CA ASP A 26 14.71 -10.12 -18.96
C ASP A 26 13.39 -10.38 -18.23
N ILE A 27 12.51 -11.18 -18.83
CA ILE A 27 11.27 -11.64 -18.22
C ILE A 27 11.74 -12.52 -17.08
N ALA A 28 11.76 -11.96 -15.88
CA ALA A 28 12.26 -12.58 -14.67
C ALA A 28 11.72 -14.02 -14.58
N ARG A 29 12.60 -15.00 -14.75
CA ARG A 29 12.28 -16.43 -14.69
C ARG A 29 11.54 -16.71 -13.38
N PRO A 30 10.39 -17.38 -13.39
CA PRO A 30 9.62 -17.66 -12.18
C PRO A 30 10.52 -18.34 -11.12
N LEU A 31 10.49 -17.81 -9.90
CA LEU A 31 11.28 -18.38 -8.80
C LEU A 31 10.92 -19.86 -8.60
N SER A 32 11.93 -20.72 -8.39
CA SER A 32 11.71 -22.09 -7.95
C SER A 32 10.97 -22.14 -6.61
N SER A 33 10.39 -23.27 -6.23
CA SER A 33 9.72 -23.44 -4.93
C SER A 33 10.64 -23.06 -3.76
N LYS A 34 11.90 -23.49 -3.80
CA LYS A 34 12.93 -23.15 -2.81
C LYS A 34 13.25 -21.64 -2.83
N GLY A 35 13.24 -21.02 -4.01
CA GLY A 35 13.45 -19.59 -4.16
C GLY A 35 12.29 -18.77 -3.52
N ARG A 36 11.05 -19.18 -3.78
CA ARG A 36 9.87 -18.57 -3.14
C ARG A 36 9.91 -18.71 -1.62
N GLN A 37 10.22 -19.88 -1.11
CA GLN A 37 10.35 -20.11 0.33
C GLN A 37 11.44 -19.26 0.96
N THR A 38 12.59 -19.09 0.30
CA THR A 38 13.66 -18.22 0.80
C THR A 38 13.24 -16.77 0.83
N ARG A 39 12.60 -16.27 -0.24
CA ARG A 39 12.07 -14.91 -0.29
C ARG A 39 11.04 -14.69 0.82
N GLN A 40 10.09 -15.62 0.98
CA GLN A 40 9.06 -15.55 2.02
C GLN A 40 9.69 -15.49 3.43
N SER A 41 10.70 -16.33 3.73
CA SER A 41 11.39 -16.29 5.03
C SER A 41 11.99 -14.91 5.34
N ILE A 42 12.51 -14.21 4.31
CA ILE A 42 13.07 -12.86 4.45
C ILE A 42 11.96 -11.83 4.68
N GLU A 43 10.86 -11.94 3.91
CA GLU A 43 9.69 -11.07 4.04
C GLU A 43 9.05 -11.19 5.43
N ASP A 44 8.87 -12.42 5.94
CA ASP A 44 8.31 -12.68 7.27
C ASP A 44 9.20 -12.13 8.38
N ALA A 45 10.52 -12.32 8.27
CA ALA A 45 11.49 -11.77 9.21
C ALA A 45 11.48 -10.23 9.21
N GLY A 46 11.44 -9.62 8.01
CA GLY A 46 11.36 -8.17 7.86
C GLY A 46 10.07 -7.61 8.48
N ARG A 47 8.91 -8.19 8.17
CA ARG A 47 7.61 -7.80 8.74
C ARG A 47 7.64 -7.81 10.27
N LYS A 48 8.11 -8.92 10.85
CA LYS A 48 8.21 -9.07 12.30
C LYS A 48 9.12 -8.03 12.93
N LEU A 49 10.33 -7.86 12.40
CA LEU A 49 11.31 -6.94 12.98
C LEU A 49 10.91 -5.47 12.82
N PHE A 50 10.27 -5.10 11.71
CA PHE A 50 9.73 -3.74 11.53
C PHE A 50 8.59 -3.44 12.51
N ALA A 51 7.79 -4.43 12.87
CA ALA A 51 6.75 -4.28 13.89
C ALA A 51 7.35 -4.16 15.32
N GLU A 52 8.38 -4.95 15.64
CA GLU A 52 8.97 -5.01 16.99
C GLU A 52 9.95 -3.87 17.30
N ARG A 53 10.75 -3.47 16.30
CA ARG A 53 11.89 -2.54 16.49
C ARG A 53 11.83 -1.28 15.63
N GLY A 54 10.81 -1.20 14.77
CA GLY A 54 10.71 -0.18 13.74
C GLY A 54 11.70 -0.38 12.60
N PHE A 55 11.50 0.38 11.52
CA PHE A 55 12.34 0.30 10.33
C PHE A 55 13.79 0.73 10.61
N HIS A 56 13.98 1.86 11.26
CA HIS A 56 15.33 2.38 11.54
C HIS A 56 16.09 1.55 12.59
N GLY A 57 15.38 0.92 13.53
CA GLY A 57 15.97 0.03 14.54
C GLY A 57 16.31 -1.38 14.04
N THR A 58 16.01 -1.68 12.76
CA THR A 58 16.25 -3.00 12.16
C THR A 58 17.38 -2.92 11.12
N THR A 59 18.37 -3.80 11.25
CA THR A 59 19.48 -3.92 10.29
C THR A 59 19.25 -5.08 9.33
N LEU A 60 19.95 -5.08 8.18
CA LEU A 60 19.95 -6.20 7.25
C LEU A 60 20.47 -7.49 7.91
N ALA A 61 21.47 -7.36 8.80
CA ALA A 61 22.01 -8.49 9.55
C ALA A 61 20.93 -9.12 10.47
N ASP A 62 20.11 -8.29 11.14
CA ASP A 62 18.99 -8.79 11.95
C ASP A 62 18.00 -9.58 11.10
N ILE A 63 17.61 -9.02 9.92
CA ILE A 63 16.65 -9.67 9.02
C ILE A 63 17.19 -11.01 8.52
N THR A 64 18.43 -11.06 8.05
CA THR A 64 19.04 -12.30 7.52
C THR A 64 19.22 -13.35 8.60
N SER A 65 19.60 -12.95 9.81
CA SER A 65 19.71 -13.82 10.97
C SER A 65 18.35 -14.40 11.35
N ALA A 66 17.33 -13.57 11.50
CA ALA A 66 15.97 -13.99 11.83
C ALA A 66 15.35 -14.90 10.75
N ALA A 67 15.66 -14.66 9.48
CA ALA A 67 15.21 -15.47 8.36
C ALA A 67 15.97 -16.82 8.25
N GLY A 68 17.07 -17.03 8.99
CA GLY A 68 17.96 -18.18 8.83
C GLY A 68 18.61 -18.21 7.44
N ARG A 69 19.00 -17.03 6.91
CA ARG A 69 19.56 -16.87 5.56
C ARG A 69 20.84 -16.05 5.59
N SER A 70 21.71 -16.25 4.57
CA SER A 70 22.89 -15.45 4.41
C SER A 70 22.57 -14.05 3.79
N PRO A 71 23.42 -13.03 4.00
CA PRO A 71 23.32 -11.76 3.29
C PRO A 71 23.30 -11.92 1.76
N ALA A 72 24.09 -12.83 1.21
CA ALA A 72 24.09 -13.15 -0.22
C ALA A 72 22.73 -13.68 -0.70
N SER A 73 22.01 -14.42 0.14
CA SER A 73 20.64 -14.86 -0.16
C SER A 73 19.65 -13.69 -0.17
N PHE A 74 19.82 -12.71 0.70
CA PHE A 74 19.00 -11.48 0.73
C PHE A 74 19.15 -10.69 -0.57
N TYR A 75 20.39 -10.39 -0.97
CA TYR A 75 20.70 -9.60 -2.17
C TYR A 75 20.26 -10.25 -3.49
N ARG A 76 19.87 -11.52 -3.48
CA ARG A 76 19.24 -12.17 -4.64
C ARG A 76 17.78 -11.75 -4.88
N TYR A 77 17.11 -11.19 -3.87
CA TYR A 77 15.68 -10.85 -3.91
C TYR A 77 15.41 -9.38 -3.68
N PHE A 78 16.28 -8.70 -2.94
CA PHE A 78 16.10 -7.29 -2.54
C PHE A 78 17.45 -6.59 -2.62
N THR A 79 17.44 -5.36 -3.13
CA THR A 79 18.67 -4.53 -3.24
C THR A 79 19.12 -3.97 -1.90
N ASP A 80 18.17 -3.65 -1.05
CA ASP A 80 18.37 -3.04 0.26
C ASP A 80 17.15 -3.28 1.17
N LYS A 81 17.18 -2.73 2.35
CA LYS A 81 16.11 -2.81 3.34
C LYS A 81 14.86 -2.05 2.89
N GLU A 82 15.04 -0.95 2.21
CA GLU A 82 14.01 -0.11 1.60
C GLU A 82 13.25 -0.87 0.49
N ASP A 83 13.96 -1.68 -0.29
CA ASP A 83 13.35 -2.51 -1.33
C ASP A 83 12.50 -3.63 -0.73
N LEU A 84 12.97 -4.27 0.34
CA LEU A 84 12.15 -5.21 1.11
C LEU A 84 10.89 -4.54 1.69
N LEU A 85 11.03 -3.35 2.30
CA LEU A 85 9.88 -2.61 2.85
C LEU A 85 8.85 -2.30 1.76
N ALA A 86 9.30 -1.83 0.60
CA ALA A 86 8.38 -1.54 -0.50
C ALA A 86 7.67 -2.79 -1.02
N ALA A 87 8.38 -3.92 -1.12
CA ALA A 87 7.77 -5.20 -1.52
C ALA A 87 6.71 -5.66 -0.51
N LEU A 88 6.97 -5.51 0.81
CA LEU A 88 6.02 -5.80 1.87
C LEU A 88 4.79 -4.89 1.81
N ALA A 89 4.99 -3.58 1.60
CA ALA A 89 3.91 -2.62 1.45
C ALA A 89 3.04 -2.89 0.22
N GLU A 90 3.66 -3.24 -0.91
CA GLU A 90 2.93 -3.61 -2.13
C GLU A 90 2.16 -4.93 -1.98
N SER A 91 2.71 -5.91 -1.23
CA SER A 91 1.98 -7.15 -0.91
C SER A 91 0.77 -6.85 -0.06
N PHE A 92 0.93 -6.05 0.98
CA PHE A 92 -0.16 -5.64 1.85
C PHE A 92 -1.25 -4.87 1.11
N LEU A 93 -0.88 -3.95 0.20
CA LEU A 93 -1.86 -3.26 -0.67
C LEU A 93 -2.70 -4.23 -1.52
N ARG A 94 -2.11 -5.31 -2.03
CA ARG A 94 -2.88 -6.33 -2.77
C ARG A 94 -3.86 -7.06 -1.86
N GLU A 95 -3.44 -7.42 -0.66
CA GLU A 95 -4.30 -8.09 0.33
C GLU A 95 -5.52 -7.23 0.70
N VAL A 96 -5.33 -5.91 0.88
CA VAL A 96 -6.43 -4.99 1.23
C VAL A 96 -7.42 -4.76 0.08
N VAL A 97 -6.96 -4.80 -1.17
CA VAL A 97 -7.84 -4.59 -2.35
C VAL A 97 -8.76 -5.79 -2.58
N ASP A 98 -8.33 -7.00 -2.21
CA ASP A 98 -9.07 -8.24 -2.40
C ASP A 98 -10.02 -8.59 -1.23
N LEU A 99 -10.34 -7.61 -0.37
CA LEU A 99 -11.19 -7.83 0.80
C LEU A 99 -12.63 -8.26 0.43
N PRO A 100 -13.23 -9.14 1.26
CA PRO A 100 -14.63 -9.48 1.12
C PRO A 100 -15.52 -8.24 1.37
N LYS A 101 -16.64 -8.17 0.67
CA LYS A 101 -17.63 -7.12 0.92
C LYS A 101 -18.22 -7.30 2.32
N ILE A 102 -18.20 -6.22 3.10
CA ILE A 102 -18.82 -6.19 4.41
C ILE A 102 -20.33 -6.04 4.22
N PRO A 103 -21.17 -6.89 4.89
CA PRO A 103 -22.63 -6.75 4.84
C PRO A 103 -23.08 -5.37 5.30
N ASP A 104 -24.11 -4.85 4.65
CA ASP A 104 -24.72 -3.55 4.98
C ASP A 104 -25.86 -3.74 5.97
N ASP A 105 -25.51 -4.05 7.20
CA ASP A 105 -26.44 -4.30 8.31
C ASP A 105 -26.17 -3.36 9.51
N SER A 106 -26.86 -3.60 10.63
CA SER A 106 -26.73 -2.82 11.85
C SER A 106 -25.32 -2.78 12.42
N ASP A 107 -24.53 -3.80 12.13
CA ASP A 107 -23.18 -4.01 12.68
C ASP A 107 -22.07 -3.61 11.71
N PHE A 108 -22.44 -3.04 10.55
CA PHE A 108 -21.51 -2.63 9.49
C PHE A 108 -20.28 -1.91 10.02
N PHE A 109 -20.44 -0.91 10.90
CA PHE A 109 -19.31 -0.11 11.38
C PHE A 109 -18.36 -0.91 12.26
N VAL A 110 -18.90 -1.76 13.13
CA VAL A 110 -18.09 -2.62 14.00
C VAL A 110 -17.36 -3.68 13.19
N SER A 111 -18.05 -4.30 12.23
CA SER A 111 -17.48 -5.29 11.32
C SER A 111 -16.41 -4.69 10.40
N ALA A 112 -16.66 -3.49 9.86
CA ALA A 112 -15.70 -2.78 9.00
C ALA A 112 -14.43 -2.39 9.76
N VAL A 113 -14.58 -1.86 10.97
CA VAL A 113 -13.44 -1.48 11.81
C VAL A 113 -12.70 -2.71 12.33
N GLY A 114 -13.42 -3.79 12.69
CA GLY A 114 -12.82 -5.06 13.10
C GLY A 114 -11.94 -5.63 11.98
N LEU A 115 -12.47 -5.73 10.77
CA LEU A 115 -11.70 -6.18 9.61
C LEU A 115 -10.49 -5.29 9.31
N TYR A 116 -10.66 -3.96 9.37
CA TYR A 116 -9.55 -3.02 9.26
C TYR A 116 -8.49 -3.32 10.33
N TRP A 117 -8.89 -3.47 11.59
CA TRP A 117 -7.99 -3.71 12.72
C TRP A 117 -7.18 -5.00 12.54
N ASP A 118 -7.85 -6.09 12.21
CA ASP A 118 -7.23 -7.41 12.00
C ASP A 118 -6.18 -7.38 10.88
N MET A 119 -6.40 -6.56 9.86
CA MET A 119 -5.46 -6.44 8.75
C MET A 119 -4.32 -5.47 9.01
N PHE A 120 -4.60 -4.32 9.62
CA PHE A 120 -3.60 -3.26 9.78
C PHE A 120 -2.70 -3.49 10.99
N LYS A 121 -3.20 -4.04 12.08
CA LYS A 121 -2.42 -4.31 13.29
C LYS A 121 -1.16 -5.16 13.03
N PRO A 122 -1.21 -6.29 12.31
CA PRO A 122 -0.02 -7.07 11.99
C PRO A 122 0.96 -6.34 11.06
N ASN A 123 0.47 -5.35 10.32
CA ASN A 123 1.22 -4.59 9.31
C ASN A 123 1.62 -3.19 9.78
N ILE A 124 1.36 -2.83 11.05
CA ILE A 124 1.57 -1.47 11.54
C ILE A 124 3.02 -1.00 11.39
N GLY A 125 4.00 -1.87 11.58
CA GLY A 125 5.41 -1.56 11.40
C GLY A 125 5.75 -1.17 9.96
N ILE A 126 5.10 -1.81 8.97
CA ILE A 126 5.22 -1.45 7.55
C ILE A 126 4.58 -0.08 7.30
N MET A 127 3.38 0.17 7.84
CA MET A 127 2.67 1.44 7.64
C MET A 127 3.43 2.61 8.22
N VAL A 128 3.91 2.49 9.46
CA VAL A 128 4.73 3.51 10.11
C VAL A 128 6.04 3.78 9.34
N ALA A 129 6.69 2.73 8.84
CA ALA A 129 7.93 2.87 8.06
C ALA A 129 7.67 3.56 6.72
N VAL A 130 6.60 3.21 6.01
CA VAL A 130 6.18 3.88 4.76
C VAL A 130 5.91 5.36 5.02
N ASP A 131 5.23 5.69 6.12
CA ASP A 131 4.90 7.06 6.50
C ASP A 131 6.17 7.90 6.78
N GLN A 132 7.12 7.33 7.52
CA GLN A 132 8.41 7.96 7.82
C GLN A 132 9.23 8.25 6.56
N LEU A 133 9.30 7.31 5.61
CA LEU A 133 10.09 7.45 4.40
C LEU A 133 9.37 8.26 3.30
N ALA A 134 8.05 8.39 3.37
CA ALA A 134 7.26 9.15 2.40
C ALA A 134 7.64 10.64 2.35
N ALA A 135 8.17 11.19 3.44
CA ALA A 135 8.62 12.57 3.51
C ALA A 135 9.88 12.85 2.66
N THR A 136 10.70 11.84 2.42
CA THR A 136 12.02 11.98 1.76
C THR A 136 12.12 11.21 0.45
N GLU A 137 11.29 10.17 0.25
CA GLU A 137 11.39 9.26 -0.88
C GLU A 137 10.08 9.16 -1.65
N SER A 138 10.09 9.57 -2.93
CA SER A 138 8.91 9.58 -3.81
C SER A 138 8.26 8.20 -3.99
N ARG A 139 9.03 7.11 -3.89
CA ARG A 139 8.52 5.73 -3.93
C ARG A 139 7.54 5.48 -2.79
N PHE A 140 7.92 5.83 -1.57
CA PHE A 140 7.08 5.65 -0.38
C PHE A 140 5.93 6.65 -0.32
N ALA A 141 6.12 7.89 -0.80
CA ALA A 141 5.02 8.84 -0.95
C ALA A 141 3.90 8.32 -1.87
N ARG A 142 4.25 7.60 -2.94
CA ARG A 142 3.25 6.95 -3.80
C ARG A 142 2.54 5.78 -3.10
N LEU A 143 3.26 4.96 -2.32
CA LEU A 143 2.67 3.87 -1.55
C LEU A 143 1.70 4.42 -0.48
N GLN A 144 2.13 5.42 0.29
CA GLN A 144 1.30 6.11 1.27
C GLN A 144 0.01 6.66 0.64
N LYS A 145 0.14 7.34 -0.52
CA LYS A 145 -1.04 7.84 -1.26
C LYS A 145 -2.01 6.72 -1.64
N ARG A 146 -1.51 5.56 -2.08
CA ARG A 146 -2.36 4.40 -2.44
C ARG A 146 -3.08 3.81 -1.22
N PHE A 147 -2.41 3.67 -0.07
CA PHE A 147 -3.04 3.25 1.19
C PHE A 147 -4.15 4.22 1.60
N ARG A 148 -3.87 5.52 1.56
CA ARG A 148 -4.85 6.56 1.88
C ARG A 148 -6.05 6.53 0.92
N GLN A 149 -5.81 6.37 -0.38
CA GLN A 149 -6.87 6.26 -1.38
C GLN A 149 -7.81 5.09 -1.08
N PHE A 150 -7.26 3.93 -0.74
CA PHE A 150 -8.07 2.76 -0.34
C PHE A 150 -8.98 3.08 0.87
N GLY A 151 -8.43 3.70 1.93
CA GLY A 151 -9.22 4.10 3.10
C GLY A 151 -10.31 5.13 2.75
N THR A 152 -9.97 6.14 1.95
CA THR A 152 -10.94 7.16 1.53
C THR A 152 -12.05 6.62 0.64
N ASP A 153 -11.76 5.62 -0.20
CA ASP A 153 -12.76 4.99 -1.06
C ASP A 153 -13.82 4.23 -0.24
N ILE A 154 -13.38 3.47 0.77
CA ILE A 154 -14.29 2.73 1.66
C ILE A 154 -15.16 3.69 2.48
N VAL A 155 -14.53 4.65 3.14
CA VAL A 155 -15.26 5.62 3.97
C VAL A 155 -16.19 6.47 3.11
N GLY A 156 -15.72 6.94 1.96
CA GLY A 156 -16.51 7.75 1.02
C GLY A 156 -17.77 7.02 0.51
N ALA A 157 -17.68 5.70 0.30
CA ALA A 157 -18.85 4.90 -0.05
C ALA A 157 -19.91 4.93 1.07
N SER A 158 -19.50 4.83 2.33
CA SER A 158 -20.42 4.91 3.48
C SER A 158 -21.02 6.30 3.67
N VAL A 159 -20.25 7.36 3.41
CA VAL A 159 -20.75 8.76 3.45
C VAL A 159 -21.82 8.98 2.38
N ARG A 160 -21.53 8.57 1.12
CA ARG A 160 -22.51 8.68 0.02
C ARG A 160 -23.80 7.92 0.31
N ARG A 161 -23.71 6.74 0.94
CA ARG A 161 -24.87 5.97 1.38
C ARG A 161 -25.67 6.71 2.46
N ALA A 162 -25.03 7.25 3.48
CA ALA A 162 -25.70 8.03 4.52
C ALA A 162 -26.46 9.23 3.92
N LYS A 163 -25.85 9.94 2.95
CA LYS A 163 -26.49 11.04 2.22
C LYS A 163 -27.72 10.60 1.44
N GLN A 164 -27.67 9.44 0.77
CA GLN A 164 -28.84 8.87 0.06
C GLN A 164 -30.00 8.53 1.00
N GLN A 165 -29.69 8.24 2.27
CA GLN A 165 -30.68 7.96 3.32
C GLN A 165 -31.19 9.23 4.03
N GLY A 166 -30.73 10.43 3.64
CA GLY A 166 -31.10 11.71 4.23
C GLY A 166 -30.32 12.07 5.49
N TYR A 167 -29.15 11.46 5.71
CA TYR A 167 -28.23 11.81 6.77
C TYR A 167 -27.00 12.54 6.22
N ALA A 168 -26.31 13.29 7.06
CA ALA A 168 -25.03 13.93 6.74
C ALA A 168 -25.07 14.78 5.44
N ALA A 169 -26.22 15.40 5.14
CA ALA A 169 -26.43 16.15 3.89
C ALA A 169 -25.50 17.38 3.80
N ASP A 170 -25.20 18.00 4.94
CA ASP A 170 -24.32 19.16 5.10
C ASP A 170 -22.81 18.81 5.01
N LEU A 171 -22.44 17.53 5.00
CA LEU A 171 -21.05 17.11 4.98
C LEU A 171 -20.54 16.95 3.53
N ASP A 172 -19.34 17.43 3.27
CA ASP A 172 -18.59 17.08 2.06
C ASP A 172 -18.06 15.65 2.17
N ALA A 173 -18.42 14.78 1.21
CA ALA A 173 -18.13 13.36 1.28
C ALA A 173 -16.62 13.05 1.23
N ASP A 174 -15.88 13.78 0.39
CA ASP A 174 -14.45 13.54 0.20
C ASP A 174 -13.63 14.06 1.39
N HIS A 175 -14.02 15.21 1.93
CA HIS A 175 -13.37 15.76 3.12
C HIS A 175 -13.60 14.88 4.36
N ILE A 176 -14.81 14.38 4.56
CA ILE A 176 -15.10 13.46 5.69
C ILE A 176 -14.41 12.13 5.49
N ALA A 177 -14.39 11.59 4.27
CA ALA A 177 -13.69 10.34 4.00
C ALA A 177 -12.20 10.47 4.30
N LEU A 178 -11.57 11.55 3.87
CA LEU A 178 -10.16 11.84 4.17
C LEU A 178 -9.92 11.99 5.67
N ALA A 179 -10.76 12.75 6.38
CA ALA A 179 -10.60 12.97 7.82
C ALA A 179 -10.69 11.66 8.63
N ILE A 180 -11.68 10.82 8.31
CA ILE A 180 -11.85 9.51 8.97
C ILE A 180 -10.70 8.57 8.62
N ALA A 181 -10.26 8.51 7.36
CA ALA A 181 -9.11 7.67 6.96
C ALA A 181 -7.84 8.07 7.71
N LEU A 182 -7.52 9.36 7.80
CA LEU A 182 -6.38 9.87 8.56
C LEU A 182 -6.50 9.61 10.07
N LEU A 183 -7.71 9.72 10.62
CA LEU A 183 -7.98 9.35 12.01
C LEU A 183 -7.66 7.87 12.25
N PHE A 184 -8.09 6.97 11.37
CA PHE A 184 -7.84 5.54 11.49
C PHE A 184 -6.34 5.24 11.45
N GLU A 185 -5.63 5.75 10.45
CA GLU A 185 -4.17 5.57 10.31
C GLU A 185 -3.44 5.99 11.60
N ARG A 186 -3.71 7.20 12.07
CA ARG A 186 -2.99 7.75 13.22
C ARG A 186 -3.42 7.12 14.54
N PHE A 187 -4.72 6.92 14.73
CA PHE A 187 -5.25 6.31 15.95
C PHE A 187 -4.72 4.89 16.13
N THR A 188 -4.70 4.07 15.07
CA THR A 188 -4.18 2.69 15.13
C THR A 188 -2.71 2.67 15.56
N SER A 189 -1.86 3.52 14.94
CA SER A 189 -0.45 3.60 15.27
C SER A 189 -0.21 3.98 16.75
N VAL A 190 -0.92 4.99 17.24
CA VAL A 190 -0.77 5.48 18.62
C VAL A 190 -1.36 4.48 19.63
N SER A 191 -2.56 3.96 19.38
CA SER A 191 -3.23 3.02 20.29
C SER A 191 -2.43 1.76 20.54
N LEU A 192 -1.79 1.22 19.49
CA LEU A 192 -0.92 0.05 19.63
C LEU A 192 0.35 0.36 20.42
N SER A 193 0.92 1.56 20.25
CA SER A 193 2.10 1.97 21.04
C SER A 193 1.79 2.23 22.52
N GLU A 194 0.55 2.65 22.82
CA GLU A 194 0.08 2.93 24.19
C GLU A 194 -0.60 1.72 24.85
N GLY A 195 -0.71 0.59 24.15
CA GLY A 195 -1.25 -0.65 24.70
C GLY A 195 -2.77 -0.65 24.91
N LEU A 196 -3.51 0.12 24.13
CA LEU A 196 -4.98 0.09 24.13
C LEU A 196 -5.49 -1.29 23.71
N SER A 197 -6.54 -1.82 24.36
CA SER A 197 -7.11 -3.10 23.96
C SER A 197 -7.79 -3.01 22.57
N ASP A 198 -7.80 -4.13 21.86
CA ASP A 198 -8.39 -4.20 20.52
C ASP A 198 -9.88 -3.85 20.57
N GLU A 199 -10.62 -4.34 21.57
CA GLU A 199 -12.04 -4.06 21.75
C GLU A 199 -12.29 -2.56 21.97
N ALA A 200 -11.48 -1.91 22.79
CA ALA A 200 -11.61 -0.47 23.05
C ALA A 200 -11.29 0.35 21.80
N ALA A 201 -10.29 -0.04 21.04
CA ALA A 201 -9.91 0.62 19.80
C ALA A 201 -11.00 0.49 18.73
N ILE A 202 -11.51 -0.73 18.51
CA ILE A 202 -12.58 -1.01 17.56
C ILE A 202 -13.86 -0.27 17.94
N ALA A 203 -14.26 -0.32 19.22
CA ALA A 203 -15.44 0.38 19.73
C ALA A 203 -15.34 1.89 19.56
N THR A 204 -14.17 2.47 19.80
CA THR A 204 -13.93 3.91 19.65
C THR A 204 -14.06 4.34 18.20
N LEU A 205 -13.32 3.69 17.28
CA LEU A 205 -13.32 4.05 15.85
C LEU A 205 -14.70 3.83 15.21
N SER A 206 -15.36 2.70 15.50
CA SER A 206 -16.69 2.41 14.96
C SER A 206 -17.74 3.42 15.45
N THR A 207 -17.66 3.81 16.75
CA THR A 207 -18.56 4.81 17.33
C THR A 207 -18.35 6.19 16.68
N ILE A 208 -17.10 6.64 16.51
CA ILE A 208 -16.78 7.93 15.90
C ILE A 208 -17.31 7.94 14.45
N TRP A 209 -17.01 6.89 13.67
CA TRP A 209 -17.44 6.82 12.28
C TRP A 209 -18.96 6.83 12.17
N LYS A 210 -19.65 5.95 12.92
CA LYS A 210 -21.12 5.88 12.94
C LYS A 210 -21.77 7.20 13.36
N LYS A 211 -21.30 7.82 14.45
CA LYS A 211 -21.86 9.08 14.94
C LYS A 211 -21.60 10.26 14.03
N THR A 212 -20.47 10.29 13.31
CA THR A 212 -20.19 11.32 12.31
C THR A 212 -21.24 11.31 11.21
N LEU A 213 -21.70 10.15 10.77
CA LEU A 213 -22.64 10.01 9.67
C LEU A 213 -24.12 10.05 10.11
N TYR A 214 -24.44 9.44 11.26
CA TYR A 214 -25.82 9.20 11.68
C TYR A 214 -26.17 9.86 13.04
N GLY A 215 -25.26 10.63 13.62
CA GLY A 215 -25.47 11.29 14.94
C GLY A 215 -26.36 12.51 14.92
N ARG A 216 -26.68 13.05 13.72
CA ARG A 216 -27.61 14.16 13.53
C ARG A 216 -28.97 13.64 13.07
N ALA A 217 -30.05 14.37 13.42
CA ALA A 217 -31.40 14.04 12.92
C ALA A 217 -31.43 14.10 11.39
N LYS A 218 -32.32 13.32 10.78
CA LYS A 218 -32.60 13.42 9.33
C LYS A 218 -33.06 14.85 9.03
N GLU A 219 -32.48 15.44 7.99
CA GLU A 219 -33.08 16.63 7.39
C GLU A 219 -34.33 16.18 6.62
N ASN A 220 -35.50 16.72 7.03
CA ASN A 220 -36.79 16.50 6.34
C ASN A 220 -36.85 17.28 5.03
#